data_2a0f02f173a87801cb5884397e7cc44a
#
_entry.id   2a0f02f173a87801cb5884397e7cc44a
#
_cell.length_a   1.000
_cell.length_b   1.000
_cell.length_c   1.000
_cell.angle_alpha   90.00
_cell.angle_beta   90.00
_cell.angle_gamma   90.00
#
_symmetry.space_group_name_H-M   'P 1'
#
loop_
_entity.id
_entity.type
_entity.pdbx_description
1 polymer ?
#
loop_
_entity_poly.entity_id
_entity_poly.type
_entity_poly.pdbx_seq_one_letter_code
_entity_poly.pdbx_strand_id
1 'polypeptide(L)'
;GLGDVYKRQVDTLYNGRANHKSVSFPRISPDGKYLAFTLQEYGGFGVWHKDAELYMIRLSDGKTYPLTEANSAEGESYHSWSSNNRWLVFSSRRLDGLYTRPFFTYIDDKGTAHKPFLLPQRNPVKYYKDLLWTYNLPEFIQEKVQVDTHAVMETMRNTKGIHVK
;
A
#
# COMPACT_ATOMS: atom_id res chain seq x y z
N GLY A 1 -26.97 13.86 32.49
CA GLY A 1 -27.05 12.61 31.78
C GLY A 1 -25.75 12.36 31.08
N LEU A 2 -24.94 11.40 31.53
CA LEU A 2 -23.82 10.88 30.80
C LEU A 2 -24.42 10.12 29.61
N GLY A 3 -24.37 10.76 28.45
CA GLY A 3 -24.81 10.14 27.22
C GLY A 3 -24.12 8.82 27.01
N ASP A 4 -24.87 7.88 26.47
CA ASP A 4 -24.42 6.54 26.10
C ASP A 4 -23.01 6.57 25.45
N VAL A 5 -22.06 6.06 26.20
CA VAL A 5 -20.79 5.65 25.61
C VAL A 5 -21.15 4.44 24.75
N TYR A 6 -21.45 4.67 23.48
CA TYR A 6 -21.61 3.59 22.52
C TYR A 6 -20.40 2.68 22.65
N LYS A 7 -20.61 1.49 23.16
CA LYS A 7 -19.62 0.42 23.10
C LYS A 7 -19.34 0.22 21.61
N ARG A 8 -18.28 0.85 21.11
CA ARG A 8 -17.81 0.60 19.74
C ARG A 8 -17.47 -0.86 19.68
N GLN A 9 -18.33 -1.63 19.08
CA GLN A 9 -18.07 -3.05 18.81
C GLN A 9 -16.89 -3.11 17.87
N VAL A 10 -15.89 -3.91 18.22
CA VAL A 10 -14.74 -4.19 17.35
C VAL A 10 -15.06 -5.47 16.59
N ASP A 11 -15.20 -5.36 15.28
CA ASP A 11 -15.42 -6.49 14.40
C ASP A 11 -14.11 -6.97 13.78
N THR A 12 -13.94 -8.29 13.72
CA THR A 12 -12.79 -8.90 13.06
C THR A 12 -13.09 -9.13 11.59
N LEU A 13 -12.49 -8.35 10.70
CA LEU A 13 -12.67 -8.50 9.25
C LEU A 13 -11.84 -9.65 8.68
N TYR A 14 -10.65 -9.88 9.21
CA TYR A 14 -9.78 -10.99 8.81
C TYR A 14 -9.00 -11.53 10.01
N ASN A 15 -9.03 -12.83 10.22
CA ASN A 15 -8.30 -13.48 11.30
C ASN A 15 -7.01 -14.12 10.76
N GLY A 16 -5.91 -13.37 10.76
CA GLY A 16 -4.61 -13.85 10.31
C GLY A 16 -4.10 -15.05 11.12
N ARG A 17 -4.33 -15.07 12.44
CA ARG A 17 -3.92 -16.18 13.30
C ARG A 17 -4.59 -17.50 12.93
N ALA A 18 -5.90 -17.47 12.64
CA ALA A 18 -6.65 -18.66 12.23
C ALA A 18 -6.22 -19.18 10.84
N ASN A 19 -5.72 -18.28 9.99
CA ASN A 19 -5.27 -18.60 8.64
C ASN A 19 -3.73 -18.80 8.54
N HIS A 20 -3.02 -18.75 9.67
CA HIS A 20 -1.55 -18.82 9.72
C HIS A 20 -0.86 -17.83 8.76
N LYS A 21 -1.40 -16.60 8.70
CA LYS A 21 -0.90 -15.53 7.82
C LYS A 21 -0.72 -14.23 8.59
N SER A 22 0.21 -13.42 8.14
CA SER A 22 0.40 -12.05 8.62
C SER A 22 -0.31 -11.06 7.70
N VAL A 23 -0.98 -10.09 8.32
CA VAL A 23 -1.73 -9.04 7.64
C VAL A 23 -1.06 -7.70 7.89
N SER A 24 -0.88 -6.90 6.85
CA SER A 24 -0.29 -5.57 6.96
C SER A 24 -0.97 -4.55 6.04
N PHE A 25 -0.78 -3.28 6.37
CA PHE A 25 -1.22 -2.12 5.59
C PHE A 25 -2.70 -2.10 5.18
N PRO A 26 -3.67 -2.28 6.10
CA PRO A 26 -5.08 -2.18 5.74
C PRO A 26 -5.42 -0.76 5.29
N ARG A 27 -6.04 -0.62 4.12
CA ARG A 27 -6.47 0.65 3.52
C ARG A 27 -7.89 0.54 2.99
N ILE A 28 -8.81 1.27 3.59
CA ILE A 28 -10.21 1.35 3.13
C ILE A 28 -10.27 2.25 1.89
N SER A 29 -11.06 1.83 0.90
CA SER A 29 -11.37 2.68 -0.25
C SER A 29 -12.12 3.95 0.20
N PRO A 30 -11.90 5.12 -0.45
CA PRO A 30 -12.55 6.36 -0.05
C PRO A 30 -14.09 6.30 0.02
N ASP A 31 -14.73 5.43 -0.76
CA ASP A 31 -16.18 5.21 -0.73
C ASP A 31 -16.63 4.19 0.33
N GLY A 32 -15.71 3.62 1.11
CA GLY A 32 -16.00 2.69 2.19
C GLY A 32 -16.48 1.30 1.76
N LYS A 33 -16.36 0.92 0.49
CA LYS A 33 -16.87 -0.37 -0.01
C LYS A 33 -15.87 -1.51 0.10
N TYR A 34 -14.59 -1.22 0.05
CA TYR A 34 -13.51 -2.19 0.00
C TYR A 34 -12.42 -1.89 1.02
N LEU A 35 -11.80 -2.94 1.53
CA LEU A 35 -10.58 -2.87 2.31
C LEU A 35 -9.48 -3.62 1.56
N ALA A 36 -8.46 -2.91 1.09
CA ALA A 36 -7.25 -3.52 0.55
C ALA A 36 -6.23 -3.75 1.65
N PHE A 37 -5.50 -4.86 1.61
CA PHE A 37 -4.45 -5.19 2.56
C PHE A 37 -3.39 -6.10 1.94
N THR A 38 -2.23 -6.21 2.57
CA THR A 38 -1.19 -7.16 2.18
C THR A 38 -1.27 -8.39 3.08
N LEU A 39 -1.22 -9.57 2.47
CA LEU A 39 -1.20 -10.87 3.13
C LEU A 39 0.10 -11.59 2.80
N GLN A 40 0.76 -12.15 3.82
CA GLN A 40 2.02 -12.86 3.69
C GLN A 40 2.11 -14.00 4.71
N GLU A 41 3.04 -14.93 4.55
CA GLU A 41 3.14 -16.09 5.45
C GLU A 41 3.49 -15.70 6.88
N TYR A 42 4.45 -14.79 7.07
CA TYR A 42 4.87 -14.40 8.42
C TYR A 42 5.44 -12.98 8.45
N GLY A 43 5.56 -12.42 9.66
CA GLY A 43 6.29 -11.19 9.93
C GLY A 43 5.58 -9.90 9.46
N GLY A 44 6.35 -8.82 9.46
CA GLY A 44 6.00 -7.50 8.92
C GLY A 44 6.81 -7.19 7.65
N PHE A 45 6.79 -5.93 7.20
CA PHE A 45 7.57 -5.47 6.05
C PHE A 45 7.36 -6.29 4.77
N GLY A 46 6.10 -6.44 4.34
CA GLY A 46 5.72 -7.20 3.14
C GLY A 46 6.55 -6.91 1.89
N VAL A 47 7.16 -5.73 1.79
CA VAL A 47 8.06 -5.34 0.69
C VAL A 47 9.28 -6.25 0.53
N TRP A 48 9.69 -6.97 1.58
CA TRP A 48 10.80 -7.91 1.58
C TRP A 48 10.40 -9.37 1.39
N HIS A 49 9.10 -9.66 1.43
CA HIS A 49 8.56 -10.99 1.30
C HIS A 49 8.09 -11.27 -0.13
N LYS A 50 8.58 -12.34 -0.74
CA LYS A 50 8.13 -12.75 -2.08
C LYS A 50 6.67 -13.18 -2.12
N ASP A 51 6.21 -13.75 -1.02
CA ASP A 51 4.86 -14.26 -0.83
C ASP A 51 3.86 -13.17 -0.38
N ALA A 52 4.32 -11.92 -0.27
CA ALA A 52 3.44 -10.80 0.04
C ALA A 52 2.55 -10.48 -1.16
N GLU A 53 1.24 -10.61 -0.99
CA GLU A 53 0.25 -10.41 -2.03
C GLU A 53 -0.82 -9.40 -1.59
N LEU A 54 -1.39 -8.71 -2.56
CA LEU A 54 -2.52 -7.81 -2.34
C LEU A 54 -3.83 -8.59 -2.30
N TYR A 55 -4.60 -8.35 -1.25
CA TYR A 55 -5.93 -8.90 -1.03
C TYR A 55 -6.95 -7.79 -0.85
N MET A 56 -8.19 -8.13 -1.09
CA MET A 56 -9.35 -7.24 -0.94
C MET A 56 -10.43 -7.91 -0.09
N ILE A 57 -11.04 -7.13 0.79
CA ILE A 57 -12.32 -7.49 1.44
C ILE A 57 -13.39 -6.58 0.90
N ARG A 58 -14.48 -7.17 0.42
CA ARG A 58 -15.72 -6.44 0.14
C ARG A 58 -16.46 -6.24 1.46
N LEU A 59 -16.63 -5.00 1.90
CA LEU A 59 -17.20 -4.72 3.23
C LEU A 59 -18.69 -5.01 3.33
N SER A 60 -19.43 -5.09 2.22
CA SER A 60 -20.87 -5.38 2.22
C SER A 60 -21.20 -6.81 2.61
N ASP A 61 -20.32 -7.77 2.32
CA ASP A 61 -20.55 -9.21 2.55
C ASP A 61 -19.37 -9.91 3.25
N GLY A 62 -18.29 -9.17 3.57
CA GLY A 62 -17.08 -9.72 4.20
C GLY A 62 -16.25 -10.63 3.31
N LYS A 63 -16.57 -10.73 2.00
CA LYS A 63 -15.85 -11.62 1.09
C LYS A 63 -14.41 -11.16 0.88
N THR A 64 -13.47 -12.03 1.21
CA THR A 64 -12.03 -11.83 1.01
C THR A 64 -11.55 -12.57 -0.25
N TYR A 65 -10.72 -11.89 -1.07
CA TYR A 65 -10.17 -12.46 -2.29
C TYR A 65 -8.84 -11.81 -2.67
N PRO A 66 -7.94 -12.54 -3.38
CA PRO A 66 -6.69 -11.97 -3.89
C PRO A 66 -6.95 -11.04 -5.06
N LEU A 67 -6.09 -10.01 -5.22
CA LEU A 67 -6.06 -9.18 -6.42
C LEU A 67 -5.18 -9.86 -7.49
N THR A 68 -5.63 -10.99 -8.00
CA THR A 68 -4.84 -11.92 -8.84
C THR A 68 -4.12 -11.23 -10.00
N GLU A 69 -4.80 -10.34 -10.73
CA GLU A 69 -4.19 -9.63 -11.86
C GLU A 69 -3.13 -8.60 -11.42
N ALA A 70 -3.24 -8.10 -10.19
CA ALA A 70 -2.28 -7.15 -9.63
C ALA A 70 -1.06 -7.85 -9.01
N ASN A 71 -1.24 -9.08 -8.53
CA ASN A 71 -0.16 -9.87 -7.91
C ASN A 71 0.80 -10.48 -8.94
N SER A 72 1.99 -10.89 -8.48
CA SER A 72 3.02 -11.53 -9.29
C SER A 72 3.77 -12.59 -8.48
N ALA A 73 4.81 -13.20 -9.06
CA ALA A 73 5.68 -14.12 -8.34
C ALA A 73 6.66 -13.45 -7.38
N GLU A 74 6.73 -12.13 -7.40
CA GLU A 74 7.51 -11.31 -6.46
C GLU A 74 6.55 -10.55 -5.53
N GLY A 75 7.06 -9.97 -4.44
CA GLY A 75 6.18 -9.35 -3.43
C GLY A 75 5.51 -8.05 -3.88
N GLU A 76 4.25 -7.89 -3.50
CA GLU A 76 3.44 -6.68 -3.64
C GLU A 76 3.03 -6.15 -2.26
N SER A 77 3.20 -4.84 -2.03
CA SER A 77 2.93 -4.24 -0.73
C SER A 77 2.72 -2.73 -0.81
N TYR A 78 2.49 -2.09 0.34
CA TYR A 78 2.42 -0.63 0.48
C TYR A 78 1.50 0.06 -0.55
N HIS A 79 0.27 -0.40 -0.61
CA HIS A 79 -0.73 0.12 -1.53
C HIS A 79 -1.46 1.35 -0.98
N SER A 80 -1.90 2.21 -1.89
CA SER A 80 -2.71 3.40 -1.60
C SER A 80 -3.81 3.58 -2.64
N TRP A 81 -4.99 4.05 -2.18
CA TRP A 81 -6.13 4.35 -3.03
C TRP A 81 -6.07 5.75 -3.62
N SER A 82 -6.49 5.87 -4.87
CA SER A 82 -6.85 7.18 -5.43
C SER A 82 -8.18 7.68 -4.85
N SER A 83 -8.35 8.99 -4.77
CA SER A 83 -9.56 9.62 -4.23
C SER A 83 -10.86 9.27 -4.98
N ASN A 84 -10.77 8.84 -6.24
CA ASN A 84 -11.91 8.43 -7.05
C ASN A 84 -12.26 6.93 -6.95
N ASN A 85 -11.64 6.17 -6.03
CA ASN A 85 -11.84 4.73 -5.80
C ASN A 85 -11.50 3.81 -6.98
N ARG A 86 -10.83 4.32 -8.01
CA ARG A 86 -10.62 3.58 -9.28
C ARG A 86 -9.21 3.05 -9.44
N TRP A 87 -8.26 3.56 -8.67
CA TRP A 87 -6.87 3.17 -8.81
C TRP A 87 -6.26 2.79 -7.48
N LEU A 88 -5.46 1.75 -7.52
CA LEU A 88 -4.48 1.44 -6.48
C LEU A 88 -3.09 1.67 -7.05
N VAL A 89 -2.25 2.39 -6.31
CA VAL A 89 -0.80 2.39 -6.49
C VAL A 89 -0.20 1.47 -5.43
N PHE A 90 0.80 0.70 -5.81
CA PHE A 90 1.48 -0.23 -4.90
C PHE A 90 2.94 -0.45 -5.30
N SER A 91 3.74 -0.91 -4.36
CA SER A 91 5.12 -1.28 -4.58
C SER A 91 5.24 -2.74 -4.97
N SER A 92 5.98 -3.03 -6.03
CA SER A 92 6.23 -4.40 -6.49
C SER A 92 7.69 -4.59 -6.91
N ARG A 93 8.23 -5.77 -6.65
CA ARG A 93 9.60 -6.18 -7.03
C ARG A 93 9.64 -6.98 -8.33
N ARG A 94 8.52 -7.09 -9.06
CA ARG A 94 8.34 -7.94 -10.24
C ARG A 94 9.31 -7.71 -11.41
N LEU A 95 10.03 -6.58 -11.45
CA LEU A 95 10.97 -6.31 -12.54
C LEU A 95 12.30 -7.05 -12.39
N ASP A 96 12.85 -7.07 -11.18
CA ASP A 96 14.20 -7.57 -10.92
C ASP A 96 14.34 -8.38 -9.61
N GLY A 97 13.27 -8.48 -8.83
CA GLY A 97 13.28 -9.15 -7.53
C GLY A 97 14.04 -8.42 -6.43
N LEU A 98 14.62 -7.25 -6.73
CA LEU A 98 15.46 -6.48 -5.79
C LEU A 98 14.83 -5.15 -5.40
N TYR A 99 14.53 -4.31 -6.39
CA TYR A 99 14.04 -2.97 -6.17
C TYR A 99 12.53 -2.90 -6.30
N THR A 100 11.87 -2.30 -5.31
CA THR A 100 10.45 -1.98 -5.43
C THR A 100 10.24 -0.83 -6.41
N ARG A 101 9.23 -1.00 -7.26
CA ARG A 101 8.81 0.00 -8.25
C ARG A 101 7.33 0.28 -8.07
N PRO A 102 6.87 1.51 -8.33
CA PRO A 102 5.47 1.86 -8.22
C PRO A 102 4.68 1.35 -9.43
N PHE A 103 3.70 0.50 -9.15
CA PHE A 103 2.75 0.00 -10.13
C PHE A 103 1.35 0.54 -9.84
N PHE A 104 0.55 0.68 -10.87
CA PHE A 104 -0.84 1.10 -10.80
C PHE A 104 -1.73 0.01 -11.36
N THR A 105 -2.83 -0.27 -10.67
CA THR A 105 -3.89 -1.12 -11.19
C THR A 105 -5.23 -0.40 -11.13
N TYR A 106 -6.05 -0.59 -12.15
CA TYR A 106 -7.43 -0.12 -12.16
C TYR A 106 -8.30 -1.10 -11.39
N ILE A 107 -9.19 -0.58 -10.56
CA ILE A 107 -10.19 -1.34 -9.82
C ILE A 107 -11.57 -1.01 -10.42
N ASP A 108 -12.26 -2.00 -10.93
CA ASP A 108 -13.59 -1.85 -11.51
C ASP A 108 -14.71 -1.74 -10.45
N ASP A 109 -15.94 -1.54 -10.90
CA ASP A 109 -17.11 -1.40 -10.02
C ASP A 109 -17.42 -2.65 -9.19
N LYS A 110 -16.88 -3.81 -9.59
CA LYS A 110 -17.02 -5.08 -8.88
C LYS A 110 -15.89 -5.33 -7.87
N GLY A 111 -14.91 -4.43 -7.80
CA GLY A 111 -13.73 -4.56 -6.95
C GLY A 111 -12.64 -5.45 -7.56
N THR A 112 -12.68 -5.72 -8.86
CA THR A 112 -11.68 -6.52 -9.55
C THR A 112 -10.51 -5.66 -9.98
N ALA A 113 -9.30 -6.08 -9.66
CA ALA A 113 -8.09 -5.47 -10.17
C ALA A 113 -7.82 -5.88 -11.62
N HIS A 114 -7.35 -4.96 -12.42
CA HIS A 114 -6.93 -5.19 -13.79
C HIS A 114 -5.41 -5.26 -13.88
N LYS A 115 -4.91 -5.66 -15.05
CA LYS A 115 -3.47 -5.77 -15.31
C LYS A 115 -2.73 -4.49 -14.93
N PRO A 116 -1.75 -4.57 -14.03
CA PRO A 116 -1.05 -3.38 -13.58
C PRO A 116 -0.02 -2.89 -14.60
N PHE A 117 0.30 -1.60 -14.51
CA PHE A 117 1.37 -1.00 -15.28
C PHE A 117 2.32 -0.22 -14.37
N LEU A 118 3.57 -0.16 -14.78
CA LEU A 118 4.64 0.56 -14.11
C LEU A 118 4.43 2.08 -14.24
N LEU A 119 4.81 2.85 -13.24
CA LEU A 119 4.77 4.32 -13.30
C LEU A 119 5.46 4.80 -14.59
N PRO A 120 4.73 5.48 -15.49
CA PRO A 120 5.27 5.92 -16.76
C PRO A 120 6.44 6.90 -16.62
N GLN A 121 7.46 6.70 -17.42
CA GLN A 121 8.62 7.57 -17.54
C GLN A 121 8.86 7.91 -19.01
N ARG A 122 9.53 9.02 -19.31
CA ARG A 122 9.85 9.40 -20.71
C ARG A 122 10.63 8.31 -21.44
N ASN A 123 11.55 7.66 -20.75
CA ASN A 123 12.29 6.49 -21.23
C ASN A 123 12.32 5.45 -20.09
N PRO A 124 11.28 4.60 -19.95
CA PRO A 124 11.15 3.72 -18.81
C PRO A 124 12.27 2.68 -18.73
N VAL A 125 12.72 2.16 -19.85
CA VAL A 125 13.79 1.14 -19.89
C VAL A 125 15.08 1.70 -19.30
N LYS A 126 15.53 2.85 -19.79
CA LYS A 126 16.75 3.49 -19.27
C LYS A 126 16.57 3.92 -17.82
N TYR A 127 15.43 4.59 -17.50
CA TYR A 127 15.17 5.12 -16.17
C TYR A 127 15.24 4.01 -15.11
N TYR A 128 14.50 2.92 -15.28
CA TYR A 128 14.44 1.87 -14.28
C TYR A 128 15.68 0.97 -14.25
N LYS A 129 16.42 0.86 -15.36
CA LYS A 129 17.72 0.17 -15.39
C LYS A 129 18.80 0.92 -14.59
N ASP A 130 18.81 2.25 -14.69
CA ASP A 130 19.83 3.08 -14.06
C ASP A 130 19.45 3.46 -12.61
N LEU A 131 18.21 3.18 -12.20
CA LEU A 131 17.68 3.55 -10.89
C LEU A 131 18.09 2.54 -9.81
N LEU A 132 19.01 2.93 -8.94
CA LEU A 132 19.59 2.09 -7.90
C LEU A 132 18.93 2.27 -6.51
N TRP A 133 17.71 2.78 -6.44
CA TRP A 133 16.94 2.89 -5.20
C TRP A 133 15.49 2.40 -5.39
N THR A 134 14.81 2.25 -4.26
CA THR A 134 13.46 1.70 -4.19
C THR A 134 12.40 2.79 -3.97
N TYR A 135 11.19 2.54 -4.46
CA TYR A 135 9.98 3.30 -4.10
C TYR A 135 9.11 2.43 -3.20
N ASN A 136 9.24 2.59 -1.87
CA ASN A 136 8.60 1.69 -0.94
C ASN A 136 7.16 2.09 -0.58
N LEU A 137 6.87 3.38 -0.52
CA LEU A 137 5.59 3.91 -0.02
C LEU A 137 4.98 4.86 -1.06
N PRO A 138 4.47 4.35 -2.20
CA PRO A 138 3.81 5.20 -3.18
C PRO A 138 2.44 5.64 -2.65
N GLU A 139 2.16 6.93 -2.74
CA GLU A 139 0.86 7.51 -2.37
C GLU A 139 0.37 8.47 -3.44
N PHE A 140 -0.96 8.54 -3.60
CA PHE A 140 -1.57 9.59 -4.41
C PHE A 140 -1.61 10.90 -3.65
N ILE A 141 -1.36 11.99 -4.35
CA ILE A 141 -1.49 13.36 -3.83
C ILE A 141 -2.52 14.12 -4.67
N GLN A 142 -3.25 15.02 -4.05
CA GLN A 142 -4.24 15.85 -4.74
C GLN A 142 -3.62 17.09 -5.37
N GLU A 143 -2.57 17.63 -4.73
CA GLU A 143 -1.88 18.85 -5.15
C GLU A 143 -0.37 18.64 -5.10
N LYS A 144 0.35 19.51 -5.80
CA LYS A 144 1.81 19.53 -5.73
C LYS A 144 2.26 19.76 -4.30
N VAL A 145 3.17 18.93 -3.80
CA VAL A 145 3.78 19.10 -2.48
C VAL A 145 4.50 20.45 -2.43
N GLN A 146 4.01 21.32 -1.55
CA GLN A 146 4.57 22.65 -1.30
C GLN A 146 5.48 22.59 -0.07
N VAL A 147 6.60 21.90 -0.19
CA VAL A 147 7.59 21.83 0.87
C VAL A 147 8.88 22.49 0.39
N ASP A 148 9.36 23.43 1.16
CA ASP A 148 10.73 23.93 0.97
C ASP A 148 11.71 22.85 1.43
N THR A 149 12.22 22.11 0.47
CA THR A 149 13.18 21.01 0.72
C THR A 149 14.47 21.51 1.36
N HIS A 150 14.84 22.78 1.12
CA HIS A 150 16.03 23.39 1.70
C HIS A 150 15.82 23.67 3.19
N ALA A 151 14.67 24.22 3.57
CA ALA A 151 14.31 24.45 4.97
C ALA A 151 14.21 23.14 5.77
N VAL A 152 13.65 22.08 5.18
CA VAL A 152 13.62 20.75 5.80
C VAL A 152 15.03 20.22 6.02
N MET A 153 15.90 20.32 5.03
CA MET A 153 17.29 19.85 5.12
C MET A 153 18.09 20.64 6.16
N GLU A 154 17.93 21.96 6.24
CA GLU A 154 18.55 22.79 7.28
C GLU A 154 18.06 22.42 8.68
N THR A 155 16.76 22.22 8.84
CA THR A 155 16.17 21.77 10.11
C THR A 155 16.78 20.44 10.55
N MET A 156 16.87 19.46 9.65
CA MET A 156 17.47 18.16 9.95
C MET A 156 18.95 18.26 10.35
N ARG A 157 19.71 19.14 9.72
CA ARG A 157 21.14 19.36 10.04
C ARG A 157 21.35 20.07 11.37
N ASN A 158 20.45 20.98 11.73
CA ASN A 158 20.57 21.85 12.90
C ASN A 158 19.84 21.34 14.13
N THR A 159 19.06 20.26 14.02
CA THR A 159 18.31 19.69 15.15
C THR A 159 19.28 18.98 16.10
N LYS A 160 19.41 19.48 17.32
CA LYS A 160 20.11 18.78 18.40
C LYS A 160 19.30 17.55 18.79
N GLY A 161 19.95 16.40 18.89
CA GLY A 161 19.30 15.16 19.32
C GLY A 161 18.62 15.35 20.69
N ILE A 162 17.40 14.80 20.80
CA ILE A 162 16.68 14.77 22.08
C ILE A 162 17.32 13.67 22.92
N HIS A 163 17.93 14.05 24.05
CA HIS A 163 18.36 13.08 25.05
C HIS A 163 17.11 12.46 25.70
N VAL A 164 16.80 11.24 25.37
CA VAL A 164 15.80 10.43 26.09
C VAL A 164 16.46 9.97 27.38
N LYS A 165 15.87 10.35 28.53
CA LYS A 165 16.25 9.85 29.87
C LYS A 165 15.62 8.49 30.10
#